data_ceae3dd64bf6aa1264029ebc91d923a2
#
_entry.id   ceae3dd64bf6aa1264029ebc91d923a2
#
_cell.length_a   1.000
_cell.length_b   1.000
_cell.length_c   1.000
_cell.angle_alpha   90.00
_cell.angle_beta   90.00
_cell.angle_gamma   90.00
#
_symmetry.space_group_name_H-M   'P 1'
#
loop_
_entity.id
_entity.type
_entity.pdbx_description
1 polymer ?
#
loop_
_entity_poly.entity_id
_entity_poly.type
_entity_poly.pdbx_seq_one_letter_code
_entity_poly.pdbx_strand_id
1 'polypeptide(L)' 'MSQNYLTRVFKQECGMTPVKYLLKVRLNYAMELLTSSNETIKEIAKECGFSSESYFVKVFQKKMSISPSDFRRKRKN' A
#
# COMPACT_ATOMS: atom_id res chain seq x y z
N MET A 1 7.45 -18.00 3.25
CA MET A 1 8.24 -17.67 2.05
C MET A 1 9.41 -16.79 2.42
N SER A 2 10.61 -17.13 1.98
CA SER A 2 11.78 -16.35 2.36
C SER A 2 11.87 -15.08 1.52
N GLN A 3 12.48 -14.06 2.13
CA GLN A 3 12.67 -12.77 1.48
C GLN A 3 13.57 -12.91 0.24
N ASN A 4 14.52 -13.83 0.28
CA ASN A 4 15.43 -14.07 -0.83
C ASN A 4 14.70 -14.65 -2.06
N TYR A 5 13.73 -15.51 -1.82
CA TYR A 5 12.94 -16.08 -2.90
C TYR A 5 12.14 -14.98 -3.60
N LEU A 6 11.47 -14.14 -2.82
CA LEU A 6 10.71 -13.04 -3.38
C LEU A 6 11.59 -12.07 -4.16
N THR A 7 12.77 -11.77 -3.64
CA THR A 7 13.71 -10.90 -4.33
C THR A 7 14.08 -11.44 -5.70
N ARG A 8 14.37 -12.73 -5.77
CA ARG A 8 14.78 -13.36 -7.02
C ARG A 8 13.65 -13.37 -8.04
N VAL A 9 12.45 -13.75 -7.61
CA VAL A 9 11.30 -13.83 -8.50
C VAL A 9 10.95 -12.45 -9.06
N PHE A 10 10.93 -11.43 -8.20
CA PHE A 10 10.51 -10.11 -8.65
C PHE A 10 11.54 -9.41 -9.51
N LYS A 11 12.80 -9.62 -9.26
CA LYS A 11 13.84 -9.03 -10.11
C LYS A 11 13.77 -9.61 -11.51
N GLN A 12 13.48 -10.89 -11.62
CA GLN A 12 13.41 -11.55 -12.92
C GLN A 12 12.11 -11.26 -13.66
N GLU A 13 11.00 -11.19 -12.94
CA GLU A 13 9.67 -11.08 -13.58
C GLU A 13 9.22 -9.63 -13.77
N CYS A 14 9.49 -8.75 -12.80
CA CYS A 14 8.94 -7.40 -12.82
C CYS A 14 9.99 -6.31 -12.93
N GLY A 15 11.27 -6.65 -12.82
CA GLY A 15 12.33 -5.63 -12.83
C GLY A 15 12.28 -4.69 -11.63
N MET A 16 11.49 -5.00 -10.62
CA MET A 16 11.36 -4.16 -9.43
C MET A 16 12.27 -4.61 -8.33
N THR A 17 12.74 -3.66 -7.51
CA THR A 17 13.44 -4.02 -6.29
C THR A 17 12.45 -4.59 -5.29
N PRO A 18 12.92 -5.43 -4.34
CA PRO A 18 12.02 -5.98 -3.32
C PRO A 18 11.31 -4.92 -2.50
N VAL A 19 12.01 -3.81 -2.21
CA VAL A 19 11.41 -2.73 -1.43
C VAL A 19 10.26 -2.09 -2.18
N LYS A 20 10.46 -1.80 -3.46
CA LYS A 20 9.41 -1.20 -4.28
C LYS A 20 8.23 -2.14 -4.44
N TYR A 21 8.50 -3.41 -4.62
CA TYR A 21 7.44 -4.41 -4.74
C TYR A 21 6.64 -4.53 -3.45
N LEU A 22 7.33 -4.59 -2.31
CA LEU A 22 6.66 -4.67 -1.03
C LEU A 22 5.76 -3.46 -0.81
N LEU A 23 6.24 -2.28 -1.17
CA LEU A 23 5.45 -1.06 -1.06
C LEU A 23 4.20 -1.14 -1.93
N LYS A 24 4.33 -1.66 -3.13
CA LYS A 24 3.19 -1.83 -4.04
C LYS A 24 2.15 -2.78 -3.44
N VAL A 25 2.58 -3.89 -2.86
CA VAL A 25 1.68 -4.85 -2.22
C VAL A 25 0.95 -4.19 -1.05
N ARG A 26 1.68 -3.44 -0.23
CA ARG A 26 1.09 -2.74 0.92
C ARG A 26 0.07 -1.70 0.47
N LEU A 27 0.36 -0.97 -0.59
CA LEU A 27 -0.58 0.02 -1.12
C LEU A 27 -1.83 -0.64 -1.72
N ASN A 28 -1.65 -1.76 -2.42
CA ASN A 28 -2.79 -2.50 -2.96
C ASN A 28 -3.71 -3.01 -1.85
N TYR A 29 -3.12 -3.52 -0.78
CA TYR A 29 -3.90 -3.96 0.38
C TYR A 29 -4.62 -2.79 1.03
N ALA A 30 -3.95 -1.65 1.14
CA ALA A 30 -4.57 -0.45 1.69
C ALA A 30 -5.76 0.01 0.85
N MET A 31 -5.63 -0.01 -0.48
CA MET A 31 -6.74 0.35 -1.36
C MET A 31 -7.94 -0.57 -1.14
N GLU A 32 -7.68 -1.85 -0.96
CA GLU A 32 -8.73 -2.81 -0.69
C GLU A 32 -9.44 -2.50 0.62
N LEU A 33 -8.69 -2.23 1.69
CA LEU A 33 -9.28 -1.88 2.98
C LEU A 33 -10.03 -0.55 2.93
N LEU A 34 -9.53 0.41 2.16
CA LEU A 34 -10.20 1.70 2.02
C LEU A 34 -11.57 1.56 1.40
N THR A 35 -11.76 0.62 0.50
CA THR A 35 -13.02 0.43 -0.20
C THR A 35 -13.93 -0.62 0.43
N SER A 36 -13.38 -1.57 1.14
CA SER A 36 -14.15 -2.70 1.67
C SER A 36 -14.36 -2.67 3.17
N SER A 37 -13.73 -1.74 3.90
CA SER A 37 -13.88 -1.65 5.35
C SER A 37 -14.15 -0.23 5.80
N ASN A 38 -14.54 -0.08 7.05
CA ASN A 38 -14.74 1.23 7.67
C ASN A 38 -13.61 1.60 8.62
N GLU A 39 -12.47 0.93 8.51
CA GLU A 39 -11.32 1.22 9.36
C GLU A 39 -10.80 2.62 9.10
N THR A 40 -10.24 3.23 10.14
CA THR A 40 -9.66 4.56 10.02
C THR A 40 -8.38 4.49 9.18
N ILE A 41 -7.96 5.62 8.66
CA ILE A 41 -6.71 5.70 7.91
C ILE A 41 -5.54 5.24 8.76
N LYS A 42 -5.55 5.60 10.05
CA LYS A 42 -4.51 5.17 10.99
C LYS A 42 -4.48 3.64 11.14
N GLU A 43 -5.64 3.02 11.25
CA GLU A 43 -5.74 1.57 11.40
C GLU A 43 -5.26 0.86 10.13
N ILE A 44 -5.64 1.37 8.98
CA ILE A 44 -5.22 0.80 7.69
C ILE A 44 -3.71 0.90 7.53
N ALA A 45 -3.13 2.06 7.86
CA ALA A 45 -1.68 2.23 7.79
C ALA A 45 -0.96 1.19 8.64
N LYS A 46 -1.45 0.95 9.85
CA LYS A 46 -0.85 -0.01 10.75
C LYS A 46 -0.98 -1.44 10.22
N GLU A 47 -2.16 -1.81 9.74
CA GLU A 47 -2.40 -3.15 9.20
C GLU A 47 -1.56 -3.44 7.97
N CYS A 48 -1.33 -2.44 7.14
CA CYS A 48 -0.56 -2.60 5.93
C CYS A 48 0.94 -2.53 6.16
N GLY A 49 1.38 -2.33 7.40
CA GLY A 49 2.79 -2.39 7.75
C GLY A 49 3.54 -1.08 7.58
N PHE A 50 2.83 0.05 7.51
CA PHE A 50 3.49 1.35 7.46
C PHE A 50 3.91 1.78 8.86
N SER A 51 5.05 2.47 8.95
CA SER A 51 5.59 2.88 10.24
C SER A 51 4.77 3.97 10.92
N SER A 52 4.03 4.77 10.15
CA SER A 52 3.17 5.80 10.70
C SER A 52 2.07 6.14 9.71
N GLU A 53 1.01 6.75 10.22
CA GLU A 53 -0.08 7.24 9.37
C GLU A 53 0.41 8.32 8.41
N SER A 54 1.24 9.22 8.90
CA SER A 54 1.78 10.30 8.07
C SER A 54 2.59 9.77 6.89
N TYR A 55 3.42 8.76 7.15
CA TYR A 55 4.21 8.15 6.10
C TYR A 55 3.31 7.45 5.07
N PHE A 56 2.30 6.74 5.55
CA PHE A 56 1.34 6.06 4.68
C PHE A 56 0.64 7.06 3.75
N VAL A 57 0.12 8.14 4.31
CA VAL A 57 -0.58 9.16 3.53
C VAL A 57 0.35 9.75 2.47
N LYS A 58 1.58 10.06 2.86
CA LYS A 58 2.56 10.64 1.95
C LYS A 58 2.88 9.70 0.79
N VAL A 59 3.14 8.43 1.10
CA VAL A 59 3.45 7.44 0.08
C VAL A 59 2.26 7.20 -0.83
N PHE A 60 1.07 7.05 -0.25
CA PHE A 60 -0.15 6.82 -1.01
C PHE A 60 -0.40 7.97 -1.98
N GLN A 61 -0.33 9.20 -1.48
CA GLN A 61 -0.59 10.38 -2.31
C GLN A 61 0.43 10.52 -3.43
N LYS A 62 1.68 10.18 -3.16
CA LYS A 62 2.73 10.24 -4.17
C LYS A 62 2.48 9.23 -5.29
N LYS A 63 2.03 8.02 -4.93
CA LYS A 63 1.82 6.95 -5.92
C LYS A 63 0.48 7.07 -6.63
N MET A 64 -0.55 7.47 -5.93
CA MET A 64 -1.92 7.47 -6.47
C MET A 64 -2.39 8.84 -6.90
N SER A 65 -1.64 9.91 -6.59
CA SER A 65 -1.98 11.29 -6.88
C SER A 65 -3.26 11.76 -6.18
N ILE A 66 -3.67 11.08 -5.12
CA ILE A 66 -4.87 11.38 -4.36
C ILE A 66 -4.65 10.85 -2.93
N SER A 67 -5.22 11.54 -1.94
CA SER A 67 -5.09 11.10 -0.56
C SER A 67 -5.93 9.84 -0.31
N PRO A 68 -5.56 9.05 0.71
CA PRO A 68 -6.36 7.87 1.06
C PRO A 68 -7.81 8.21 1.38
N SER A 69 -8.05 9.31 2.08
CA SER A 69 -9.41 9.73 2.44
C SER A 69 -10.22 10.07 1.20
N ASP A 70 -9.64 10.80 0.27
CA ASP A 70 -10.31 11.14 -0.98
C ASP A 70 -10.54 9.91 -1.84
N PHE A 71 -9.58 9.00 -1.85
CA PHE A 71 -9.72 7.74 -2.57
C PHE A 71 -10.92 6.96 -2.05
N ARG A 72 -11.04 6.85 -0.73
CA ARG A 72 -12.17 6.15 -0.10
C ARG A 72 -13.50 6.79 -0.48
N ARG A 73 -13.56 8.11 -0.40
CA ARG A 73 -14.78 8.84 -0.70
C ARG A 73 -15.24 8.64 -2.14
N LYS A 74 -14.32 8.67 -3.08
CA LYS A 74 -14.63 8.51 -4.49
C LYS A 74 -15.05 7.09 -4.84
N ARG A 75 -14.48 6.10 -4.16
CA ARG A 75 -14.75 4.69 -4.48
C ARG A 75 -15.99 4.14 -3.79
N LYS A 76 -16.43 4.76 -2.71
CA LYS A 76 -17.58 4.28 -1.95
C LYS A 76 -18.92 4.75 -2.49
N ASN A 77 -18.93 5.60 -3.44
CA ASN A 77 -20.17 6.06 -4.04
C ASN A 77 -20.71 5.09 -5.09
#